data_dbcf724fb0ffc513af0f27650970738a
#
_entry.id   dbcf724fb0ffc513af0f27650970738a
#
_cell.length_a   1.000
_cell.length_b   1.000
_cell.length_c   1.000
_cell.angle_alpha   90.00
_cell.angle_beta   90.00
_cell.angle_gamma   90.00
#
_symmetry.space_group_name_H-M   'P 1'
#
loop_
_entity.id
_entity.type
_entity.pdbx_description
1 polymer ?
#
loop_
_entity_poly.entity_id
_entity_poly.type
_entity_poly.pdbx_seq_one_letter_code
_entity_poly.pdbx_strand_id
1 'polypeptide(L)' 'MEQINILVVDDEKEIADLVEIYLVSDGYKVFKANNAKEGLEILDQEEIH' A
#
# COMPACT_ATOMS: atom_id res chain seq x y z
N MET A 1 18.02 6.74 5.42
CA MET A 1 17.15 5.70 6.04
C MET A 1 16.44 4.91 4.98
N GLU A 2 16.27 3.64 5.20
CA GLU A 2 15.54 2.81 4.27
C GLU A 2 14.06 3.16 4.30
N GLN A 3 13.47 3.19 3.14
CA GLN A 3 12.05 3.44 3.01
C GLN A 3 11.27 2.15 3.24
N ILE A 4 10.27 2.21 4.09
CA ILE A 4 9.39 1.07 4.34
C ILE A 4 8.28 1.07 3.31
N ASN A 5 8.07 -0.07 2.68
CA ASN A 5 6.99 -0.25 1.71
C ASN A 5 5.79 -0.87 2.41
N ILE A 6 4.62 -0.28 2.21
CA ILE A 6 3.38 -0.73 2.84
C ILE A 6 2.37 -1.04 1.75
N LEU A 7 1.70 -2.18 1.87
CA LEU A 7 0.62 -2.55 0.98
C LEU A 7 -0.71 -2.38 1.71
N VAL A 8 -1.61 -1.62 1.10
CA VAL A 8 -2.97 -1.43 1.61
C VAL A 8 -3.93 -2.18 0.69
N VAL A 9 -4.68 -3.12 1.25
CA VAL A 9 -5.69 -3.88 0.50
C VAL A 9 -7.06 -3.47 1.01
N ASP A 10 -7.82 -2.77 0.18
CA ASP A 10 -9.15 -2.30 0.55
C ASP A 10 -9.98 -2.12 -0.71
N ASP A 11 -11.21 -2.59 -0.70
CA ASP A 11 -12.13 -2.41 -1.82
C ASP A 11 -12.79 -1.02 -1.81
N GLU A 12 -12.64 -0.26 -0.73
CA GLU A 12 -13.13 1.11 -0.64
C GLU A 12 -12.00 2.08 -0.94
N LYS A 13 -12.01 2.61 -2.15
CA LYS A 13 -10.95 3.48 -2.63
C LYS A 13 -10.77 4.72 -1.75
N GLU A 14 -11.85 5.30 -1.27
CA GLU A 14 -11.76 6.50 -0.44
C GLU A 14 -11.00 6.26 0.85
N ILE A 15 -11.22 5.11 1.46
CA ILE A 15 -10.52 4.73 2.69
C ILE A 15 -9.05 4.47 2.38
N ALA A 16 -8.77 3.73 1.31
CA ALA A 16 -7.40 3.45 0.91
C ALA A 16 -6.62 4.74 0.61
N ASP A 17 -7.26 5.70 -0.07
CA ASP A 17 -6.62 6.98 -0.37
C ASP A 17 -6.31 7.77 0.91
N LEU A 18 -7.21 7.75 1.87
CA LEU A 18 -7.00 8.43 3.14
C LEU A 18 -5.82 7.81 3.92
N VAL A 19 -5.78 6.49 3.98
CA VAL A 19 -4.68 5.79 4.64
C VAL A 19 -3.36 6.09 3.93
N GLU A 20 -3.37 6.13 2.60
CA GLU A 20 -2.18 6.49 1.84
C GLU A 20 -1.64 7.87 2.23
N ILE A 21 -2.52 8.85 2.36
CA ILE A 21 -2.12 10.21 2.73
C ILE A 21 -1.38 10.21 4.07
N TYR A 22 -1.91 9.51 5.06
CA TYR A 22 -1.28 9.42 6.36
C TYR A 22 0.07 8.73 6.31
N LEU A 23 0.16 7.61 5.61
CA LEU A 23 1.38 6.82 5.56
C LEU A 23 2.47 7.53 4.76
N VAL A 24 2.12 8.14 3.65
CA VAL A 24 3.08 8.92 2.86
C VAL A 24 3.60 10.09 3.66
N SER A 25 2.74 10.73 4.44
CA SER A 25 3.14 11.84 5.31
C SER A 25 4.16 11.41 6.36
N ASP A 26 4.10 10.14 6.80
CA ASP A 26 5.06 9.57 7.74
C ASP A 26 6.34 9.04 7.07
N GLY A 27 6.44 9.15 5.76
CA GLY A 27 7.64 8.75 5.01
C GLY A 27 7.61 7.33 4.46
N TYR A 28 6.47 6.65 4.47
CA TYR A 28 6.33 5.32 3.91
C TYR A 28 6.00 5.37 2.43
N LYS A 29 6.41 4.34 1.70
CA LYS A 29 5.98 4.14 0.33
C LYS A 29 4.75 3.22 0.36
N VAL A 30 3.67 3.63 -0.29
CA VAL A 30 2.39 2.93 -0.19
C VAL A 30 2.00 2.37 -1.56
N PHE A 31 1.62 1.10 -1.57
CA PHE A 31 1.00 0.44 -2.71
C PHE A 31 -0.44 0.15 -2.35
N LYS A 32 -1.35 0.34 -3.28
CA LYS A 32 -2.78 0.10 -3.05
C LYS A 32 -3.28 -1.01 -3.96
N ALA A 33 -4.07 -1.91 -3.38
CA ALA A 33 -4.74 -2.97 -4.11
C ALA A 33 -6.22 -2.96 -3.77
N ASN A 34 -7.07 -3.27 -4.73
CA ASN A 34 -8.52 -3.29 -4.51
C ASN A 34 -9.00 -4.59 -3.87
N ASN A 35 -8.20 -5.64 -3.97
CA ASN A 35 -8.57 -6.95 -3.43
C ASN A 35 -7.31 -7.77 -3.16
N ALA A 36 -7.48 -8.94 -2.54
CA ALA A 36 -6.37 -9.79 -2.17
C ALA A 36 -5.56 -10.29 -3.37
N LYS A 37 -6.22 -10.53 -4.49
CA LYS A 37 -5.53 -10.99 -5.71
C LYS A 37 -4.56 -9.92 -6.21
N GLU A 38 -5.00 -8.68 -6.29
CA GLU A 38 -4.13 -7.58 -6.67
C GLU A 38 -3.00 -7.38 -5.66
N GLY A 39 -3.30 -7.55 -4.38
CA GLY A 39 -2.29 -7.46 -3.33
C GLY A 39 -1.20 -8.49 -3.50
N LEU A 40 -1.56 -9.73 -3.81
CA LEU A 40 -0.59 -10.78 -4.05
C LEU A 40 0.28 -10.50 -5.28
N GLU A 41 -0.31 -9.95 -6.34
CA GLU A 41 0.44 -9.56 -7.52
C GLU A 41 1.47 -8.48 -7.21
N ILE A 42 1.11 -7.51 -6.37
CA ILE A 42 2.03 -6.46 -5.94
C ILE A 42 3.15 -7.04 -5.08
N LEU A 43 2.83 -7.94 -4.16
CA LEU A 43 3.83 -8.59 -3.34
C LEU A 43 4.84 -9.38 -4.16
N ASP A 44 4.39 -9.96 -5.26
CA ASP A 44 5.24 -10.72 -6.17
C ASP A 44 6.19 -9.82 -6.96
N GLN A 45 5.75 -8.61 -7.29
CA GLN A 45 6.52 -7.67 -8.11
C GLN A 45 7.40 -6.74 -7.27
N GLU A 46 6.99 -6.43 -6.04
CA GLU A 46 7.65 -5.46 -5.19
C GLU A 46 8.06 -6.08 -3.87
N GLU A 47 9.13 -5.56 -3.28
CA GLU A 47 9.51 -5.99 -1.93
C GLU A 47 8.71 -5.21 -0.91
N ILE A 48 7.75 -5.88 -0.29
CA ILE A 48 6.90 -5.30 0.74
C ILE A 48 7.32 -5.84 2.10
N HIS A 49 7.46 -4.94 3.05
CA HIS A 49 7.86 -5.31 4.41
C HIS A 49 6.69 -5.21 5.38
#